data_5fb78dd173c9029c664a6e1b3530707a
#
_entry.id   5fb78dd173c9029c664a6e1b3530707a
#
_cell.length_a   1.000
_cell.length_b   1.000
_cell.length_c   1.000
_cell.angle_alpha   90.00
_cell.angle_beta   90.00
_cell.angle_gamma   90.00
#
_symmetry.space_group_name_H-M   'P 1'
#
loop_
_entity.id
_entity.type
_entity.pdbx_description
1 polymer ?
#
loop_
_entity_poly.entity_id
_entity_poly.type
_entity_poly.pdbx_seq_one_letter_code
_entity_poly.pdbx_strand_id
1 'polypeptide(L)'
;MTATSERAPEPAAGTEPATRDGLGLAVLPAATEPVLARVAERAGEVDRAEADLWVELAALGELDLLAAPLPLAAELTHALARRCTASAFALWGHRSAIAYHEATGTSLPDGAASGVVALASGMAPAFKEEAGLGEIPLLATDSPDGAIAVSGVLPWCSNLRPGGWVVTPVRWEDGRRAVVRHRRDADGVRVKELTGLTALDATASGVLLLDEVRIPAQDVLTRDLPAFRDDVRATFLQIQTAMCLGLAGAALDAAEAGADDVARDVLAEELSAAAEDWRHLRGALAAGVRAADGPSAPVRPAELVRVRLEAALLTGRATRLEQKIVGGRGYALASDTSRRAREAAFLPVQSPTETHLRHLLARAGVPVPTDGRA
;
A
#
# COMPACT_ATOMS: atom_id res chain seq x y z
N MET A 1 6.22 51.25 50.04
CA MET A 1 6.95 50.81 48.85
C MET A 1 6.99 49.28 48.90
N THR A 2 6.04 48.64 48.26
CA THR A 2 5.91 47.20 48.19
C THR A 2 6.40 46.78 46.80
N ALA A 3 7.49 46.01 46.77
CA ALA A 3 8.08 45.47 45.56
C ALA A 3 7.25 44.26 45.09
N THR A 4 6.62 44.36 43.95
CA THR A 4 5.99 43.27 43.24
C THR A 4 7.09 42.44 42.55
N SER A 5 7.27 41.18 42.98
CA SER A 5 8.12 40.20 42.34
C SER A 5 7.45 39.71 41.05
N GLU A 6 7.97 40.08 39.90
CA GLU A 6 7.61 39.50 38.60
C GLU A 6 8.20 38.08 38.52
N ARG A 7 7.32 37.11 38.49
CA ARG A 7 7.69 35.67 38.21
C ARG A 7 8.00 35.54 36.73
N ALA A 8 9.19 35.09 36.40
CA ALA A 8 9.58 34.73 35.04
C ALA A 8 8.65 33.63 34.49
N PRO A 9 8.28 33.66 33.20
CA PRO A 9 7.45 32.60 32.61
C PRO A 9 8.18 31.27 32.62
N GLU A 10 7.49 30.23 33.08
CA GLU A 10 7.95 28.84 32.96
C GLU A 10 8.18 28.50 31.47
N PRO A 11 9.27 27.79 31.14
CA PRO A 11 9.50 27.33 29.79
C PRO A 11 8.36 26.38 29.39
N ALA A 12 7.74 26.66 28.22
CA ALA A 12 6.75 25.77 27.63
C ALA A 12 7.29 24.33 27.57
N ALA A 13 6.50 23.39 28.08
CA ALA A 13 6.81 21.97 28.00
C ALA A 13 7.15 21.61 26.56
N GLY A 14 8.42 21.27 26.33
CA GLY A 14 8.90 20.80 25.05
C GLY A 14 8.11 19.55 24.68
N THR A 15 7.30 19.64 23.64
CA THR A 15 6.76 18.48 22.95
C THR A 15 7.97 17.72 22.40
N GLU A 16 8.29 16.55 22.97
CA GLU A 16 9.20 15.60 22.34
C GLU A 16 8.79 15.45 20.86
N PRO A 17 9.75 15.52 19.92
CA PRO A 17 9.42 15.31 18.54
C PRO A 17 8.79 13.91 18.42
N ALA A 18 7.51 13.85 18.03
CA ALA A 18 6.83 12.59 17.82
C ALA A 18 7.65 11.80 16.79
N THR A 19 8.29 10.72 17.21
CA THR A 19 9.08 9.86 16.32
C THR A 19 8.20 9.39 15.17
N ARG A 20 8.77 9.25 13.96
CA ARG A 20 8.05 8.72 12.80
C ARG A 20 8.04 7.18 12.77
N ASP A 21 8.36 6.54 13.89
CA ASP A 21 8.52 5.09 13.99
C ASP A 21 7.20 4.32 13.94
N GLY A 22 6.06 4.97 14.16
CA GLY A 22 4.74 4.35 14.12
C GLY A 22 3.62 5.32 13.80
N LEU A 23 2.47 4.75 13.43
CA LEU A 23 1.23 5.49 13.18
C LEU A 23 0.44 5.76 14.46
N GLY A 24 0.71 4.99 15.53
CA GLY A 24 -0.02 5.05 16.79
C GLY A 24 -1.42 4.41 16.70
N LEU A 25 -1.58 3.41 15.85
CA LEU A 25 -2.83 2.68 15.62
C LEU A 25 -2.91 1.42 16.46
N ALA A 26 -1.79 0.70 16.55
CA ALA A 26 -1.64 -0.52 17.32
C ALA A 26 -0.17 -0.71 17.74
N VAL A 27 0.08 -1.56 18.72
CA VAL A 27 1.43 -1.93 19.12
C VAL A 27 1.80 -3.24 18.42
N LEU A 28 2.88 -3.21 17.63
CA LEU A 28 3.42 -4.42 17.02
C LEU A 28 3.96 -5.35 18.12
N PRO A 29 3.72 -6.66 18.03
CA PRO A 29 4.34 -7.63 18.96
C PRO A 29 5.87 -7.51 18.94
N ALA A 30 6.52 -7.64 20.10
CA ALA A 30 7.99 -7.54 20.19
C ALA A 30 8.72 -8.56 19.28
N ALA A 31 8.10 -9.72 19.02
CA ALA A 31 8.61 -10.73 18.09
C ALA A 31 8.70 -10.25 16.63
N THR A 32 8.06 -9.14 16.28
CA THR A 32 8.11 -8.53 14.94
C THR A 32 9.47 -7.89 14.66
N GLU A 33 10.13 -7.33 15.69
CA GLU A 33 11.37 -6.54 15.51
C GLU A 33 12.51 -7.33 14.85
N PRO A 34 12.82 -8.58 15.22
CA PRO A 34 13.85 -9.35 14.52
C PRO A 34 13.53 -9.59 13.03
N VAL A 35 12.25 -9.69 12.67
CA VAL A 35 11.85 -9.83 11.26
C VAL A 35 12.04 -8.51 10.52
N LEU A 36 11.63 -7.40 11.13
CA LEU A 36 11.81 -6.05 10.56
C LEU A 36 13.29 -5.68 10.40
N ALA A 37 14.16 -6.10 11.33
CA ALA A 37 15.60 -5.93 11.21
C ALA A 37 16.15 -6.66 9.96
N ARG A 38 15.76 -7.92 9.74
CA ARG A 38 16.15 -8.67 8.53
C ARG A 38 15.63 -8.02 7.24
N VAL A 39 14.40 -7.49 7.25
CA VAL A 39 13.88 -6.71 6.10
C VAL A 39 14.79 -5.53 5.80
N ALA A 40 15.25 -4.79 6.80
CA ALA A 40 16.17 -3.66 6.63
C ALA A 40 17.52 -4.11 6.07
N GLU A 41 18.11 -5.16 6.64
CA GLU A 41 19.41 -5.70 6.23
C GLU A 41 19.40 -6.17 4.76
N ARG A 42 18.29 -6.79 4.33
CA ARG A 42 18.15 -7.37 2.98
C ARG A 42 17.51 -6.43 1.96
N ALA A 43 17.11 -5.22 2.35
CA ALA A 43 16.40 -4.29 1.47
C ALA A 43 17.14 -4.00 0.15
N GLY A 44 18.48 -3.90 0.19
CA GLY A 44 19.31 -3.71 -0.99
C GLY A 44 19.33 -4.93 -1.93
N GLU A 45 19.32 -6.15 -1.40
CA GLU A 45 19.24 -7.39 -2.20
C GLU A 45 17.86 -7.55 -2.82
N VAL A 46 16.80 -7.24 -2.05
CA VAL A 46 15.41 -7.23 -2.54
C VAL A 46 15.23 -6.20 -3.65
N ASP A 47 15.81 -5.02 -3.51
CA ASP A 47 15.77 -3.97 -4.55
C ASP A 47 16.38 -4.42 -5.89
N ARG A 48 17.45 -5.23 -5.84
CA ARG A 48 18.11 -5.82 -7.02
C ARG A 48 17.50 -7.15 -7.47
N ALA A 49 16.39 -7.58 -6.85
CA ALA A 49 15.77 -8.90 -7.06
C ALA A 49 16.73 -10.09 -6.84
N GLU A 50 17.73 -9.92 -5.99
CA GLU A 50 18.71 -10.95 -5.59
C GLU A 50 18.23 -11.75 -4.37
N ALA A 51 17.20 -11.26 -3.66
CA ALA A 51 16.63 -11.90 -2.50
C ALA A 51 15.09 -12.00 -2.60
N ASP A 52 14.56 -13.10 -2.09
CA ASP A 52 13.12 -13.31 -1.98
C ASP A 52 12.58 -12.60 -0.73
N LEU A 53 11.78 -11.54 -0.94
CA LEU A 53 11.11 -10.80 0.12
C LEU A 53 10.03 -11.62 0.85
N TRP A 54 9.58 -12.71 0.26
CA TRP A 54 8.50 -13.52 0.86
C TRP A 54 8.96 -14.32 2.08
N VAL A 55 10.25 -14.53 2.24
CA VAL A 55 10.84 -15.20 3.43
C VAL A 55 10.47 -14.44 4.70
N GLU A 56 10.60 -13.11 4.71
CA GLU A 56 10.24 -12.28 5.86
C GLU A 56 8.72 -12.17 6.03
N LEU A 57 7.96 -12.14 4.91
CA LEU A 57 6.49 -12.14 4.99
C LEU A 57 5.97 -13.46 5.58
N ALA A 58 6.51 -14.61 5.19
CA ALA A 58 6.16 -15.89 5.80
C ALA A 58 6.49 -15.91 7.31
N ALA A 59 7.64 -15.37 7.70
CA ALA A 59 7.98 -15.24 9.13
C ALA A 59 7.00 -14.32 9.91
N LEU A 60 6.45 -13.28 9.27
CA LEU A 60 5.35 -12.48 9.85
C LEU A 60 4.04 -13.28 9.91
N GLY A 61 3.81 -14.17 8.97
CA GLY A 61 2.67 -15.09 8.98
C GLY A 61 2.72 -16.09 10.12
N GLU A 62 3.91 -16.58 10.50
CA GLU A 62 4.12 -17.42 11.69
C GLU A 62 3.78 -16.69 13.02
N LEU A 63 3.73 -15.35 12.98
CA LEU A 63 3.31 -14.49 14.08
C LEU A 63 1.83 -14.06 13.97
N ASP A 64 1.05 -14.66 13.08
CA ASP A 64 -0.36 -14.34 12.81
C ASP A 64 -0.58 -12.88 12.33
N LEU A 65 0.42 -12.25 11.69
CA LEU A 65 0.35 -10.84 11.33
C LEU A 65 -0.16 -10.56 9.91
N LEU A 66 -0.15 -11.55 9.01
CA LEU A 66 -0.60 -11.33 7.63
C LEU A 66 -2.12 -11.15 7.52
N ALA A 67 -2.88 -11.78 8.41
CA ALA A 67 -4.33 -11.64 8.51
C ALA A 67 -4.76 -10.69 9.65
N ALA A 68 -3.84 -9.88 10.16
CA ALA A 68 -4.12 -8.98 11.27
C ALA A 68 -5.24 -7.97 10.94
N PRO A 69 -6.00 -7.50 11.95
CA PRO A 69 -6.99 -6.43 11.79
C PRO A 69 -6.37 -5.15 11.21
N LEU A 70 -7.20 -4.33 10.58
CA LEU A 70 -6.76 -3.14 9.84
C LEU A 70 -5.80 -2.22 10.63
N PRO A 71 -6.02 -1.91 11.93
CA PRO A 71 -5.08 -1.08 12.69
C PRO A 71 -3.66 -1.67 12.74
N LEU A 72 -3.55 -2.95 13.03
CA LEU A 72 -2.28 -3.65 13.13
C LEU A 72 -1.64 -3.88 11.75
N ALA A 73 -2.45 -4.18 10.73
CA ALA A 73 -2.00 -4.29 9.34
C ALA A 73 -1.43 -2.97 8.80
N ALA A 74 -2.04 -1.83 9.15
CA ALA A 74 -1.55 -0.51 8.79
C ALA A 74 -0.21 -0.18 9.50
N GLU A 75 -0.08 -0.46 10.80
CA GLU A 75 1.19 -0.31 11.54
C GLU A 75 2.29 -1.18 10.94
N LEU A 76 2.01 -2.44 10.66
CA LEU A 76 2.98 -3.37 10.08
C LEU A 76 3.42 -2.91 8.69
N THR A 77 2.47 -2.48 7.84
CA THR A 77 2.77 -1.97 6.51
C THR A 77 3.63 -0.72 6.56
N HIS A 78 3.33 0.21 7.48
CA HIS A 78 4.15 1.39 7.74
C HIS A 78 5.57 0.98 8.16
N ALA A 79 5.70 0.08 9.14
CA ALA A 79 7.00 -0.37 9.64
C ALA A 79 7.84 -1.06 8.56
N LEU A 80 7.23 -1.87 7.68
CA LEU A 80 7.89 -2.47 6.52
C LEU A 80 8.32 -1.40 5.51
N ALA A 81 7.44 -0.45 5.16
CA ALA A 81 7.74 0.57 4.17
C ALA A 81 8.87 1.51 4.59
N ARG A 82 9.07 1.72 5.89
CA ARG A 82 10.24 2.44 6.41
C ARG A 82 11.58 1.74 6.06
N ARG A 83 11.54 0.44 5.80
CA ARG A 83 12.71 -0.42 5.57
C ARG A 83 12.83 -0.87 4.11
N CYS A 84 11.73 -1.35 3.53
CA CYS A 84 11.63 -1.88 2.17
C CYS A 84 10.20 -1.73 1.65
N THR A 85 9.99 -0.85 0.70
CA THR A 85 8.65 -0.62 0.12
C THR A 85 8.18 -1.83 -0.70
N ALA A 86 9.08 -2.62 -1.28
CA ALA A 86 8.72 -3.85 -1.99
C ALA A 86 8.05 -4.86 -1.04
N SER A 87 8.59 -5.06 0.17
CA SER A 87 7.99 -5.93 1.20
C SER A 87 6.64 -5.39 1.69
N ALA A 88 6.53 -4.08 1.90
CA ALA A 88 5.28 -3.43 2.28
C ALA A 88 4.20 -3.56 1.19
N PHE A 89 4.58 -3.43 -0.07
CA PHE A 89 3.69 -3.58 -1.21
C PHE A 89 3.21 -5.03 -1.38
N ALA A 90 4.09 -6.00 -1.20
CA ALA A 90 3.72 -7.41 -1.23
C ALA A 90 2.74 -7.75 -0.08
N LEU A 91 3.00 -7.24 1.14
CA LEU A 91 2.04 -7.37 2.26
C LEU A 91 0.70 -6.71 1.92
N TRP A 92 0.70 -5.49 1.37
CA TRP A 92 -0.53 -4.79 0.97
C TRP A 92 -1.37 -5.63 0.01
N GLY A 93 -0.75 -6.21 -1.04
CA GLY A 93 -1.45 -7.05 -2.02
C GLY A 93 -2.06 -8.29 -1.37
N HIS A 94 -1.31 -8.97 -0.51
CA HIS A 94 -1.73 -10.15 0.22
C HIS A 94 -2.87 -9.84 1.22
N ARG A 95 -2.70 -8.82 2.07
CA ARG A 95 -3.70 -8.41 3.06
C ARG A 95 -4.98 -7.90 2.41
N SER A 96 -4.87 -7.21 1.25
CA SER A 96 -6.06 -6.82 0.48
C SER A 96 -6.83 -8.04 0.00
N ALA A 97 -6.14 -9.07 -0.52
CA ALA A 97 -6.81 -10.30 -0.94
C ALA A 97 -7.44 -11.06 0.24
N ILE A 98 -6.85 -11.02 1.43
CA ILE A 98 -7.48 -11.53 2.66
C ILE A 98 -8.77 -10.75 2.95
N ALA A 99 -8.73 -9.39 2.88
CA ALA A 99 -9.93 -8.57 3.10
C ALA A 99 -11.06 -8.88 2.10
N TYR A 100 -10.74 -9.34 0.89
CA TYR A 100 -11.73 -9.76 -0.09
C TYR A 100 -12.50 -11.02 0.34
N HIS A 101 -11.81 -11.96 0.99
CA HIS A 101 -12.45 -13.14 1.57
C HIS A 101 -13.27 -12.77 2.81
N GLU A 102 -12.75 -11.89 3.66
CA GLU A 102 -13.46 -11.38 4.83
C GLU A 102 -14.79 -10.69 4.45
N ALA A 103 -14.75 -9.79 3.46
CA ALA A 103 -15.92 -9.05 2.98
C ALA A 103 -17.02 -9.96 2.38
N THR A 104 -16.63 -11.12 1.84
CA THR A 104 -17.57 -12.07 1.23
C THR A 104 -17.92 -13.25 2.11
N GLY A 105 -17.34 -13.36 3.31
CA GLY A 105 -17.50 -14.48 4.20
C GLY A 105 -16.98 -15.81 3.64
N THR A 106 -16.10 -15.76 2.63
CA THR A 106 -15.51 -16.96 2.02
C THR A 106 -14.25 -17.37 2.77
N SER A 107 -14.04 -18.69 2.92
CA SER A 107 -12.84 -19.21 3.58
C SER A 107 -11.57 -18.83 2.79
N LEU A 108 -10.51 -18.50 3.53
CA LEU A 108 -9.18 -18.33 2.94
C LEU A 108 -8.67 -19.68 2.40
N PRO A 109 -7.85 -19.66 1.34
CA PRO A 109 -7.04 -20.82 0.97
C PRO A 109 -6.13 -21.24 2.12
N ASP A 110 -5.98 -22.55 2.32
CA ASP A 110 -5.10 -23.11 3.35
C ASP A 110 -3.69 -22.55 3.19
N GLY A 111 -3.09 -22.13 4.31
CA GLY A 111 -1.76 -21.53 4.34
C GLY A 111 -1.69 -20.05 3.94
N ALA A 112 -2.80 -19.42 3.56
CA ALA A 112 -2.79 -18.00 3.21
C ALA A 112 -2.54 -17.11 4.45
N ALA A 113 -3.21 -17.36 5.57
CA ALA A 113 -3.02 -16.57 6.78
C ALA A 113 -1.59 -16.67 7.35
N SER A 114 -0.95 -17.83 7.20
CA SER A 114 0.44 -18.07 7.64
C SER A 114 1.51 -17.69 6.61
N GLY A 115 1.12 -17.21 5.41
CA GLY A 115 2.07 -16.85 4.37
C GLY A 115 2.72 -18.02 3.64
N VAL A 116 2.35 -19.26 3.92
CA VAL A 116 2.77 -20.44 3.13
C VAL A 116 2.26 -20.33 1.70
N VAL A 117 1.07 -19.75 1.54
CA VAL A 117 0.43 -19.51 0.24
C VAL A 117 0.25 -18.01 0.04
N ALA A 118 0.82 -17.49 -1.04
CA ALA A 118 0.68 -16.09 -1.41
C ALA A 118 -0.70 -15.81 -2.03
N LEU A 119 -1.26 -14.65 -1.70
CA LEU A 119 -2.45 -14.11 -2.36
C LEU A 119 -2.09 -12.89 -3.19
N ALA A 120 -2.61 -12.86 -4.40
CA ALA A 120 -2.46 -11.75 -5.35
C ALA A 120 -3.80 -11.02 -5.55
N SER A 121 -3.73 -9.69 -5.63
CA SER A 121 -4.88 -8.83 -5.92
C SER A 121 -4.85 -8.36 -7.38
N GLY A 122 -5.82 -8.81 -8.18
CA GLY A 122 -6.05 -8.36 -9.54
C GLY A 122 -7.17 -7.34 -9.68
N MET A 123 -7.56 -6.63 -8.60
CA MET A 123 -8.78 -5.82 -8.54
C MET A 123 -8.68 -4.43 -9.17
N ALA A 124 -7.51 -3.99 -9.63
CA ALA A 124 -7.33 -2.67 -10.25
C ALA A 124 -8.35 -2.35 -11.38
N PRO A 125 -8.71 -3.27 -12.29
CA PRO A 125 -9.71 -3.00 -13.33
C PRO A 125 -11.10 -2.68 -12.79
N ALA A 126 -11.52 -3.29 -11.68
CA ALA A 126 -12.83 -3.02 -11.08
C ALA A 126 -12.95 -1.57 -10.58
N PHE A 127 -11.89 -1.02 -9.98
CA PHE A 127 -11.86 0.39 -9.58
C PHE A 127 -11.76 1.34 -10.78
N LYS A 128 -11.05 0.95 -11.85
CA LYS A 128 -10.99 1.73 -13.09
C LYS A 128 -12.35 1.79 -13.78
N GLU A 129 -13.06 0.66 -13.85
CA GLU A 129 -14.40 0.60 -14.47
C GLU A 129 -15.40 1.48 -13.71
N GLU A 130 -15.40 1.47 -12.38
CA GLU A 130 -16.21 2.37 -11.55
C GLU A 130 -15.95 3.85 -11.86
N ALA A 131 -14.70 4.20 -12.05
CA ALA A 131 -14.31 5.57 -12.41
C ALA A 131 -14.62 5.96 -13.86
N GLY A 132 -15.05 5.03 -14.72
CA GLY A 132 -15.24 5.25 -16.15
C GLY A 132 -13.92 5.34 -16.93
N LEU A 133 -12.83 4.76 -16.39
CA LEU A 133 -11.48 4.82 -16.98
C LEU A 133 -11.09 3.53 -17.72
N GLY A 134 -12.05 2.66 -18.01
CA GLY A 134 -11.85 1.41 -18.73
C GLY A 134 -12.85 0.34 -18.31
N GLU A 135 -12.71 -0.85 -18.87
CA GLU A 135 -13.52 -2.02 -18.57
C GLU A 135 -12.68 -3.13 -17.91
N ILE A 136 -13.36 -4.04 -17.22
CA ILE A 136 -12.73 -5.28 -16.73
C ILE A 136 -12.31 -6.11 -17.94
N PRO A 137 -11.02 -6.48 -18.08
CA PRO A 137 -10.52 -7.13 -19.29
C PRO A 137 -10.77 -8.64 -19.33
N LEU A 138 -11.19 -9.24 -18.19
CA LEU A 138 -11.44 -10.67 -18.08
C LEU A 138 -12.91 -10.97 -18.40
N LEU A 139 -13.15 -11.73 -19.48
CA LEU A 139 -14.47 -12.16 -19.91
C LEU A 139 -14.81 -13.51 -19.30
N ALA A 140 -16.04 -13.64 -18.80
CA ALA A 140 -16.57 -14.86 -18.25
C ALA A 140 -17.71 -15.39 -19.13
N THR A 141 -17.79 -16.72 -19.24
CA THR A 141 -18.90 -17.45 -19.84
C THR A 141 -19.40 -18.50 -18.86
N ASP A 142 -20.72 -18.76 -18.86
CA ASP A 142 -21.32 -19.75 -17.98
C ASP A 142 -21.11 -21.17 -18.54
N SER A 143 -20.80 -22.12 -17.65
CA SER A 143 -20.78 -23.54 -17.94
C SER A 143 -22.05 -24.23 -17.42
N PRO A 144 -22.50 -25.34 -18.07
CA PRO A 144 -23.75 -26.01 -17.68
C PRO A 144 -23.79 -26.56 -16.25
N ASP A 145 -22.62 -26.80 -15.67
CA ASP A 145 -22.45 -27.34 -14.31
C ASP A 145 -22.34 -26.23 -13.22
N GLY A 146 -22.64 -24.99 -13.57
CA GLY A 146 -22.60 -23.83 -12.65
C GLY A 146 -21.20 -23.23 -12.43
N ALA A 147 -20.16 -23.79 -13.04
CA ALA A 147 -18.86 -23.15 -13.13
C ALA A 147 -18.89 -22.02 -14.17
N ILE A 148 -17.84 -21.22 -14.19
CA ILE A 148 -17.61 -20.24 -15.28
C ILE A 148 -16.25 -20.50 -15.92
N ALA A 149 -16.14 -20.22 -17.21
CA ALA A 149 -14.86 -20.17 -17.91
C ALA A 149 -14.43 -18.71 -18.05
N VAL A 150 -13.17 -18.40 -17.78
CA VAL A 150 -12.64 -17.04 -17.81
C VAL A 150 -11.49 -16.93 -18.79
N SER A 151 -11.57 -15.95 -19.68
CA SER A 151 -10.51 -15.65 -20.65
C SER A 151 -10.17 -14.16 -20.66
N GLY A 152 -8.92 -13.82 -20.96
CA GLY A 152 -8.46 -12.46 -21.09
C GLY A 152 -7.06 -12.22 -20.56
N VAL A 153 -6.66 -10.95 -20.52
CA VAL A 153 -5.32 -10.53 -20.10
C VAL A 153 -5.44 -9.50 -18.99
N LEU A 154 -4.83 -9.79 -17.84
CA LEU A 154 -4.71 -8.87 -16.72
C LEU A 154 -3.26 -8.38 -16.63
N PRO A 155 -2.95 -7.17 -17.07
CA PRO A 155 -1.62 -6.61 -16.92
C PRO A 155 -1.39 -6.16 -15.47
N TRP A 156 -0.14 -6.21 -15.02
CA TRP A 156 0.28 -5.64 -13.74
C TRP A 156 -0.40 -6.26 -12.50
N CYS A 157 -0.27 -7.56 -12.36
CA CYS A 157 -0.61 -8.26 -11.13
C CYS A 157 0.68 -8.62 -10.38
N SER A 158 0.72 -8.38 -9.07
CA SER A 158 1.88 -8.70 -8.21
C SER A 158 1.58 -9.86 -7.28
N ASN A 159 2.57 -10.39 -6.59
CA ASN A 159 2.48 -11.60 -5.77
C ASN A 159 2.09 -12.85 -6.55
N LEU A 160 2.41 -12.92 -7.85
CA LEU A 160 2.12 -14.08 -8.71
C LEU A 160 3.08 -15.24 -8.43
N ARG A 161 3.17 -15.69 -7.19
CA ARG A 161 4.06 -16.75 -6.74
C ARG A 161 3.51 -18.13 -7.09
N PRO A 162 4.38 -19.11 -7.42
CA PRO A 162 3.96 -20.51 -7.62
C PRO A 162 3.14 -21.03 -6.43
N GLY A 163 2.08 -21.77 -6.71
CA GLY A 163 1.15 -22.26 -5.68
C GLY A 163 0.21 -21.23 -5.07
N GLY A 164 0.36 -19.96 -5.43
CA GLY A 164 -0.48 -18.87 -4.93
C GLY A 164 -1.89 -18.83 -5.53
N TRP A 165 -2.72 -17.96 -4.98
CA TRP A 165 -4.06 -17.66 -5.47
C TRP A 165 -4.17 -16.21 -5.92
N VAL A 166 -5.04 -15.98 -6.90
CA VAL A 166 -5.30 -14.65 -7.46
C VAL A 166 -6.79 -14.34 -7.32
N VAL A 167 -7.12 -13.15 -6.81
CA VAL A 167 -8.50 -12.66 -6.78
C VAL A 167 -8.65 -11.61 -7.88
N THR A 168 -9.61 -11.83 -8.80
CA THR A 168 -9.80 -10.96 -9.97
C THR A 168 -11.28 -10.64 -10.19
N PRO A 169 -11.61 -9.45 -10.73
CA PRO A 169 -12.93 -9.17 -11.24
C PRO A 169 -13.10 -9.79 -12.63
N VAL A 170 -14.30 -10.22 -12.94
CA VAL A 170 -14.69 -10.71 -14.27
C VAL A 170 -15.98 -10.04 -14.73
N ARG A 171 -16.20 -9.98 -16.04
CA ARG A 171 -17.45 -9.48 -16.63
C ARG A 171 -17.99 -10.45 -17.67
N TRP A 172 -19.30 -10.43 -17.86
CA TRP A 172 -19.99 -11.05 -19.01
C TRP A 172 -20.36 -9.99 -20.04
N GLU A 173 -20.58 -10.40 -21.27
CA GLU A 173 -21.04 -9.49 -22.34
C GLU A 173 -22.42 -8.90 -22.06
N ASP A 174 -23.26 -9.62 -21.29
CA ASP A 174 -24.60 -9.17 -20.90
C ASP A 174 -24.62 -8.13 -19.76
N GLY A 175 -23.47 -7.69 -19.29
CA GLY A 175 -23.34 -6.68 -18.26
C GLY A 175 -23.17 -7.22 -16.83
N ARG A 176 -23.31 -8.51 -16.60
CA ARG A 176 -23.01 -9.10 -15.27
C ARG A 176 -21.55 -8.92 -14.88
N ARG A 177 -21.31 -8.88 -13.57
CA ARG A 177 -19.97 -8.78 -12.95
C ARG A 177 -19.87 -9.76 -11.81
N ALA A 178 -18.64 -10.23 -11.54
CA ALA A 178 -18.33 -11.02 -10.34
C ALA A 178 -16.89 -10.76 -9.93
N VAL A 179 -16.59 -11.17 -8.69
CA VAL A 179 -15.22 -11.34 -8.19
C VAL A 179 -14.99 -12.84 -8.00
N VAL A 180 -13.90 -13.33 -8.52
CA VAL A 180 -13.53 -14.73 -8.49
C VAL A 180 -12.14 -14.92 -7.94
N ARG A 181 -11.85 -16.12 -7.46
CA ARG A 181 -10.46 -16.54 -7.17
C ARG A 181 -10.09 -17.75 -8.02
N HIS A 182 -8.83 -17.84 -8.35
CA HIS A 182 -8.26 -19.03 -9.02
C HIS A 182 -6.81 -19.25 -8.60
N ARG A 183 -6.31 -20.45 -8.78
CA ARG A 183 -4.90 -20.70 -8.57
C ARG A 183 -4.06 -20.01 -9.64
N ARG A 184 -2.88 -19.54 -9.25
CA ARG A 184 -1.90 -18.94 -10.19
C ARG A 184 -1.44 -19.97 -11.24
N ASP A 185 -1.44 -21.25 -10.88
CA ASP A 185 -0.97 -22.37 -11.67
C ASP A 185 -2.12 -23.31 -12.12
N ALA A 186 -3.37 -22.80 -12.19
CA ALA A 186 -4.49 -23.53 -12.76
C ALA A 186 -4.33 -23.75 -14.26
N ASP A 187 -4.95 -24.81 -14.77
CA ASP A 187 -5.00 -25.08 -16.22
C ASP A 187 -5.56 -23.85 -16.97
N GLY A 188 -4.91 -23.45 -18.04
CA GLY A 188 -5.25 -22.25 -18.82
C GLY A 188 -4.65 -20.96 -18.29
N VAL A 189 -4.00 -20.94 -17.10
CA VAL A 189 -3.32 -19.76 -16.58
C VAL A 189 -1.86 -19.74 -17.03
N ARG A 190 -1.44 -18.64 -17.60
CA ARG A 190 -0.04 -18.34 -17.93
C ARG A 190 0.37 -17.00 -17.30
N VAL A 191 1.57 -16.95 -16.76
CA VAL A 191 2.16 -15.72 -16.23
C VAL A 191 3.38 -15.35 -17.08
N LYS A 192 3.37 -14.13 -17.62
CA LYS A 192 4.55 -13.50 -18.20
C LYS A 192 5.15 -12.60 -17.14
N GLU A 193 6.24 -13.02 -16.54
CA GLU A 193 6.95 -12.25 -15.52
C GLU A 193 7.44 -10.93 -16.08
N LEU A 194 7.39 -9.87 -15.24
CA LEU A 194 7.94 -8.55 -15.51
C LEU A 194 9.19 -8.40 -14.67
N THR A 195 10.31 -8.12 -15.32
CA THR A 195 11.62 -7.93 -14.71
C THR A 195 12.26 -6.63 -15.24
N GLY A 196 13.26 -6.13 -14.53
CA GLY A 196 13.93 -4.88 -14.90
C GLY A 196 13.09 -3.64 -14.61
N LEU A 197 12.23 -3.70 -13.61
CA LEU A 197 11.45 -2.56 -13.15
C LEU A 197 12.36 -1.54 -12.45
N THR A 198 11.96 -0.28 -12.46
CA THR A 198 12.70 0.81 -11.79
C THR A 198 12.87 0.55 -10.29
N ALA A 199 11.87 -0.09 -9.66
CA ALA A 199 11.88 -0.55 -8.28
C ALA A 199 10.86 -1.68 -8.12
N LEU A 200 10.84 -2.35 -6.97
CA LEU A 200 9.90 -3.39 -6.62
C LEU A 200 9.98 -4.66 -7.51
N ASP A 201 11.11 -4.91 -8.12
CA ASP A 201 11.31 -6.03 -9.07
C ASP A 201 11.14 -7.40 -8.39
N ALA A 202 11.42 -7.52 -7.08
CA ALA A 202 11.25 -8.74 -6.30
C ALA A 202 9.79 -9.09 -5.93
N THR A 203 8.79 -8.32 -6.39
CA THR A 203 7.37 -8.50 -5.99
C THR A 203 6.62 -9.56 -6.78
N ALA A 204 7.32 -10.39 -7.57
CA ALA A 204 6.72 -11.39 -8.46
C ALA A 204 5.58 -10.81 -9.31
N SER A 205 5.84 -9.66 -9.92
CA SER A 205 4.87 -8.96 -10.79
C SER A 205 4.86 -9.54 -12.19
N GLY A 206 3.70 -9.56 -12.81
CA GLY A 206 3.56 -10.14 -14.15
C GLY A 206 2.29 -9.72 -14.88
N VAL A 207 2.22 -10.14 -16.14
CA VAL A 207 0.99 -10.17 -16.93
C VAL A 207 0.37 -11.56 -16.76
N LEU A 208 -0.89 -11.58 -16.33
CA LEU A 208 -1.66 -12.81 -16.18
C LEU A 208 -2.52 -13.01 -17.42
N LEU A 209 -2.34 -14.16 -18.09
CA LEU A 209 -3.12 -14.56 -19.25
C LEU A 209 -4.00 -15.74 -18.84
N LEU A 210 -5.31 -15.60 -19.03
CA LEU A 210 -6.30 -16.64 -18.80
C LEU A 210 -6.87 -17.09 -20.13
N ASP A 211 -6.94 -18.41 -20.32
CA ASP A 211 -7.43 -19.05 -21.54
C ASP A 211 -8.39 -20.16 -21.12
N GLU A 212 -9.71 -19.87 -21.18
CA GLU A 212 -10.77 -20.79 -20.75
C GLU A 212 -10.58 -21.35 -19.33
N VAL A 213 -10.04 -20.55 -18.41
CA VAL A 213 -9.78 -20.98 -17.04
C VAL A 213 -11.09 -21.30 -16.33
N ARG A 214 -11.26 -22.56 -15.93
CA ARG A 214 -12.46 -23.03 -15.24
C ARG A 214 -12.46 -22.60 -13.78
N ILE A 215 -13.47 -21.82 -13.39
CA ILE A 215 -13.72 -21.35 -12.02
C ILE A 215 -14.94 -22.09 -11.48
N PRO A 216 -14.79 -22.97 -10.48
CA PRO A 216 -15.91 -23.64 -9.82
C PRO A 216 -16.81 -22.63 -9.09
N ALA A 217 -18.08 -22.96 -8.88
CA ALA A 217 -19.03 -22.06 -8.25
C ALA A 217 -18.59 -21.59 -6.84
N GLN A 218 -17.91 -22.43 -6.06
CA GLN A 218 -17.39 -22.09 -4.72
C GLN A 218 -16.22 -21.06 -4.76
N ASP A 219 -15.60 -20.84 -5.92
CA ASP A 219 -14.53 -19.87 -6.11
C ASP A 219 -15.03 -18.56 -6.74
N VAL A 220 -16.34 -18.41 -6.90
CA VAL A 220 -17.01 -17.12 -7.15
C VAL A 220 -17.28 -16.47 -5.79
N LEU A 221 -16.48 -15.46 -5.44
CA LEU A 221 -16.56 -14.79 -4.13
C LEU A 221 -17.86 -13.99 -4.01
N THR A 222 -18.21 -13.23 -5.04
CA THR A 222 -19.45 -12.46 -5.09
C THR A 222 -19.85 -12.13 -6.52
N ARG A 223 -21.16 -11.90 -6.74
CA ARG A 223 -21.74 -11.36 -7.97
C ARG A 223 -22.23 -9.91 -7.80
N ASP A 224 -22.05 -9.33 -6.63
CA ASP A 224 -22.33 -7.91 -6.34
C ASP A 224 -21.00 -7.13 -6.23
N LEU A 225 -20.46 -6.76 -7.40
CA LEU A 225 -19.22 -6.00 -7.48
C LEU A 225 -19.32 -4.59 -6.87
N PRO A 226 -20.43 -3.83 -7.02
CA PRO A 226 -20.57 -2.53 -6.36
C PRO A 226 -20.46 -2.60 -4.83
N ALA A 227 -21.27 -3.42 -4.16
CA ALA A 227 -21.23 -3.58 -2.71
C ALA A 227 -19.85 -4.06 -2.24
N PHE A 228 -19.28 -5.05 -2.93
CA PHE A 228 -17.95 -5.56 -2.61
C PHE A 228 -16.87 -4.47 -2.66
N ARG A 229 -16.87 -3.59 -3.68
CA ARG A 229 -15.90 -2.48 -3.76
C ARG A 229 -16.03 -1.52 -2.59
N ASP A 230 -17.26 -1.23 -2.18
CA ASP A 230 -17.51 -0.32 -1.07
C ASP A 230 -17.00 -0.92 0.25
N ASP A 231 -17.18 -2.21 0.48
CA ASP A 231 -16.72 -2.93 1.67
C ASP A 231 -15.18 -2.97 1.77
N VAL A 232 -14.48 -3.18 0.66
CA VAL A 232 -13.02 -3.36 0.66
C VAL A 232 -12.22 -2.07 0.48
N ARG A 233 -12.84 -0.98 0.02
CA ARG A 233 -12.20 0.29 -0.34
C ARG A 233 -11.40 0.89 0.81
N ALA A 234 -11.95 0.88 2.02
CA ALA A 234 -11.30 1.47 3.18
C ALA A 234 -9.99 0.75 3.49
N THR A 235 -10.02 -0.57 3.64
CA THR A 235 -8.82 -1.38 3.88
C THR A 235 -7.80 -1.20 2.77
N PHE A 236 -8.24 -1.28 1.51
CA PHE A 236 -7.37 -1.16 0.34
C PHE A 236 -6.60 0.16 0.30
N LEU A 237 -7.26 1.31 0.51
CA LEU A 237 -6.65 2.64 0.43
C LEU A 237 -5.86 3.00 1.69
N GLN A 238 -6.31 2.58 2.88
CA GLN A 238 -5.66 2.95 4.14
C GLN A 238 -4.33 2.22 4.32
N ILE A 239 -4.22 0.95 3.94
CA ILE A 239 -2.94 0.23 3.96
C ILE A 239 -1.97 0.84 2.93
N GLN A 240 -2.44 1.27 1.75
CA GLN A 240 -1.59 2.03 0.80
C GLN A 240 -1.11 3.34 1.39
N THR A 241 -1.98 4.07 2.11
CA THR A 241 -1.60 5.32 2.77
C THR A 241 -0.54 5.08 3.84
N ALA A 242 -0.69 4.00 4.63
CA ALA A 242 0.31 3.60 5.62
C ALA A 242 1.68 3.30 4.98
N MET A 243 1.71 2.65 3.82
CA MET A 243 2.93 2.41 3.04
C MET A 243 3.59 3.73 2.60
N CYS A 244 2.81 4.68 2.06
CA CYS A 244 3.33 5.99 1.67
C CYS A 244 3.94 6.73 2.86
N LEU A 245 3.24 6.76 4.01
CA LEU A 245 3.74 7.43 5.21
C LEU A 245 4.97 6.75 5.80
N GLY A 246 5.10 5.43 5.69
CA GLY A 246 6.31 4.70 6.08
C GLY A 246 7.53 5.12 5.27
N LEU A 247 7.43 5.11 3.94
CA LEU A 247 8.51 5.54 3.05
C LEU A 247 8.83 7.03 3.24
N ALA A 248 7.81 7.90 3.32
CA ALA A 248 8.00 9.34 3.57
C ALA A 248 8.70 9.58 4.92
N GLY A 249 8.29 8.87 5.98
CA GLY A 249 8.91 8.98 7.30
C GLY A 249 10.39 8.59 7.28
N ALA A 250 10.74 7.47 6.63
CA ALA A 250 12.13 7.04 6.50
C ALA A 250 12.98 8.05 5.72
N ALA A 251 12.44 8.64 4.65
CA ALA A 251 13.13 9.66 3.86
C ALA A 251 13.34 10.96 4.65
N LEU A 252 12.33 11.39 5.42
CA LEU A 252 12.46 12.59 6.29
C LEU A 252 13.47 12.38 7.41
N ASP A 253 13.47 11.23 8.07
CA ASP A 253 14.45 10.90 9.12
C ASP A 253 15.87 10.86 8.56
N ALA A 254 16.05 10.29 7.37
CA ALA A 254 17.34 10.29 6.68
C ALA A 254 17.79 11.68 6.25
N ALA A 255 16.85 12.53 5.82
CA ALA A 255 17.12 13.92 5.49
C ALA A 255 17.57 14.71 6.73
N GLU A 256 16.82 14.60 7.83
CA GLU A 256 17.16 15.29 9.10
C GLU A 256 18.51 14.83 9.67
N ALA A 257 18.79 13.51 9.63
CA ALA A 257 20.04 12.95 10.09
C ALA A 257 21.24 13.35 9.21
N GLY A 258 21.02 13.51 7.90
CA GLY A 258 22.05 13.87 6.92
C GLY A 258 22.31 15.37 6.79
N ALA A 259 21.45 16.22 7.36
CA ALA A 259 21.54 17.67 7.22
C ALA A 259 22.71 18.26 8.03
N ASP A 260 23.62 18.96 7.36
CA ASP A 260 24.59 19.86 7.98
C ASP A 260 23.95 21.21 8.34
N ASP A 261 24.72 22.11 8.92
CA ASP A 261 24.19 23.44 9.35
C ASP A 261 23.69 24.27 8.18
N VAL A 262 24.32 24.18 7.01
CA VAL A 262 23.88 24.89 5.80
C VAL A 262 22.55 24.32 5.30
N ALA A 263 22.44 23.00 5.21
CA ALA A 263 21.22 22.35 4.77
C ALA A 263 20.05 22.64 5.74
N ARG A 264 20.32 22.63 7.06
CA ARG A 264 19.32 22.99 8.08
C ARG A 264 18.82 24.41 7.95
N ASP A 265 19.68 25.35 7.58
CA ASP A 265 19.31 26.75 7.38
C ASP A 265 18.51 26.94 6.08
N VAL A 266 19.10 26.54 4.94
CA VAL A 266 18.50 26.83 3.61
C VAL A 266 17.28 25.98 3.26
N LEU A 267 17.10 24.80 3.89
CA LEU A 267 15.96 23.90 3.68
C LEU A 267 15.04 23.80 4.90
N ALA A 268 15.20 24.70 5.91
CA ALA A 268 14.42 24.69 7.15
C ALA A 268 12.91 24.68 6.88
N GLU A 269 12.44 25.55 5.98
CA GLU A 269 11.03 25.66 5.63
C GLU A 269 10.51 24.37 4.97
N GLU A 270 11.25 23.80 4.00
CA GLU A 270 10.85 22.57 3.32
C GLU A 270 10.81 21.39 4.29
N LEU A 271 11.79 21.24 5.19
CA LEU A 271 11.85 20.20 6.20
C LEU A 271 10.68 20.32 7.18
N SER A 272 10.43 21.53 7.72
CA SER A 272 9.34 21.79 8.66
C SER A 272 7.98 21.50 8.04
N ALA A 273 7.74 22.00 6.81
CA ALA A 273 6.49 21.80 6.10
C ALA A 273 6.23 20.30 5.81
N ALA A 274 7.25 19.56 5.38
CA ALA A 274 7.11 18.12 5.09
C ALA A 274 6.86 17.31 6.38
N ALA A 275 7.51 17.68 7.49
CA ALA A 275 7.29 17.07 8.81
C ALA A 275 5.87 17.34 9.35
N GLU A 276 5.36 18.55 9.13
CA GLU A 276 3.99 18.92 9.50
C GLU A 276 2.95 18.17 8.68
N ASP A 277 3.14 18.10 7.36
CA ASP A 277 2.27 17.35 6.46
C ASP A 277 2.24 15.87 6.85
N TRP A 278 3.40 15.27 7.21
CA TRP A 278 3.46 13.89 7.66
C TRP A 278 2.63 13.68 8.95
N ARG A 279 2.76 14.57 9.95
CA ARG A 279 1.98 14.49 11.19
C ARG A 279 0.48 14.65 10.94
N HIS A 280 0.09 15.58 10.06
CA HIS A 280 -1.29 15.79 9.66
C HIS A 280 -1.88 14.53 9.00
N LEU A 281 -1.20 13.98 7.99
CA LEU A 281 -1.65 12.80 7.26
C LEU A 281 -1.67 11.53 8.12
N ARG A 282 -0.72 11.39 9.06
CA ARG A 282 -0.77 10.34 10.09
C ARG A 282 -2.07 10.45 10.91
N GLY A 283 -2.41 11.64 11.36
CA GLY A 283 -3.65 11.90 12.10
C GLY A 283 -4.90 11.57 11.29
N ALA A 284 -4.94 11.95 10.00
CA ALA A 284 -6.04 11.67 9.11
C ALA A 284 -6.18 10.16 8.83
N LEU A 285 -5.08 9.45 8.59
CA LEU A 285 -5.09 7.99 8.45
C LEU A 285 -5.59 7.32 9.73
N ALA A 286 -5.07 7.73 10.89
CA ALA A 286 -5.48 7.15 12.16
C ALA A 286 -6.98 7.37 12.46
N ALA A 287 -7.53 8.52 12.10
CA ALA A 287 -8.97 8.79 12.22
C ALA A 287 -9.78 7.86 11.27
N GLY A 288 -9.31 7.70 10.02
CA GLY A 288 -9.96 6.84 9.04
C GLY A 288 -9.94 5.36 9.43
N VAL A 289 -8.81 4.86 9.95
CA VAL A 289 -8.69 3.47 10.41
C VAL A 289 -9.64 3.20 11.59
N ARG A 290 -9.67 4.09 12.59
CA ARG A 290 -10.60 3.94 13.73
C ARG A 290 -12.06 4.01 13.31
N ALA A 291 -12.41 4.81 12.32
CA ALA A 291 -13.78 4.89 11.81
C ALA A 291 -14.19 3.61 11.06
N ALA A 292 -13.25 2.97 10.34
CA ALA A 292 -13.50 1.72 9.63
C ALA A 292 -13.62 0.50 10.58
N ASP A 293 -12.95 0.55 11.75
CA ASP A 293 -12.91 -0.55 12.73
C ASP A 293 -14.02 -0.40 13.84
N GLY A 294 -14.73 0.72 13.86
CA GLY A 294 -15.69 1.06 14.92
C GLY A 294 -17.12 1.26 14.42
N PRO A 295 -18.08 1.51 15.35
CA PRO A 295 -19.47 1.79 15.03
C PRO A 295 -19.69 3.20 14.45
N SER A 296 -18.62 3.95 14.20
CA SER A 296 -18.66 5.32 13.64
C SER A 296 -19.18 5.30 12.20
N ALA A 297 -19.70 6.45 11.75
CA ALA A 297 -20.10 6.60 10.34
C ALA A 297 -18.90 6.32 9.42
N PRO A 298 -19.09 5.57 8.32
CA PRO A 298 -18.01 5.22 7.41
C PRO A 298 -17.33 6.47 6.86
N VAL A 299 -16.02 6.41 6.69
CA VAL A 299 -15.24 7.49 6.07
C VAL A 299 -15.72 7.67 4.63
N ARG A 300 -15.98 8.91 4.23
CA ARG A 300 -16.40 9.22 2.86
C ARG A 300 -15.34 8.75 1.87
N PRO A 301 -15.71 8.06 0.77
CA PRO A 301 -14.74 7.57 -0.22
C PRO A 301 -13.78 8.64 -0.74
N ALA A 302 -14.28 9.86 -0.98
CA ALA A 302 -13.46 10.98 -1.44
C ALA A 302 -12.38 11.38 -0.42
N GLU A 303 -12.63 11.24 0.88
CA GLU A 303 -11.64 11.51 1.92
C GLU A 303 -10.52 10.47 1.93
N LEU A 304 -10.85 9.19 1.79
CA LEU A 304 -9.85 8.12 1.64
C LEU A 304 -8.96 8.35 0.42
N VAL A 305 -9.57 8.74 -0.71
CA VAL A 305 -8.85 9.06 -1.96
C VAL A 305 -7.93 10.27 -1.77
N ARG A 306 -8.42 11.34 -1.10
CA ARG A 306 -7.64 12.56 -0.83
C ARG A 306 -6.41 12.24 0.03
N VAL A 307 -6.60 11.57 1.17
CA VAL A 307 -5.51 11.23 2.09
C VAL A 307 -4.47 10.33 1.42
N ARG A 308 -4.92 9.34 0.61
CA ARG A 308 -4.01 8.48 -0.17
C ARG A 308 -3.19 9.28 -1.19
N LEU A 309 -3.82 10.23 -1.91
CA LEU A 309 -3.13 11.07 -2.87
C LEU A 309 -2.10 11.97 -2.18
N GLU A 310 -2.51 12.70 -1.15
CA GLU A 310 -1.63 13.61 -0.41
C GLU A 310 -0.43 12.87 0.21
N ALA A 311 -0.63 11.65 0.72
CA ALA A 311 0.47 10.83 1.24
C ALA A 311 1.47 10.42 0.15
N ALA A 312 1.02 10.12 -1.08
CA ALA A 312 1.91 9.84 -2.20
C ALA A 312 2.70 11.08 -2.64
N LEU A 313 2.05 12.24 -2.73
CA LEU A 313 2.69 13.51 -3.05
C LEU A 313 3.74 13.91 -2.00
N LEU A 314 3.39 13.75 -0.72
CA LEU A 314 4.35 13.95 0.38
C LEU A 314 5.57 13.04 0.23
N THR A 315 5.37 11.76 -0.10
CA THR A 315 6.47 10.79 -0.25
C THR A 315 7.43 11.22 -1.36
N GLY A 316 6.91 11.69 -2.49
CA GLY A 316 7.73 12.24 -3.58
C GLY A 316 8.55 13.46 -3.14
N ARG A 317 7.96 14.37 -2.35
CA ARG A 317 8.67 15.53 -1.80
C ARG A 317 9.72 15.13 -0.77
N ALA A 318 9.38 14.20 0.14
CA ALA A 318 10.28 13.73 1.20
C ALA A 318 11.53 13.05 0.64
N THR A 319 11.38 12.14 -0.33
CA THR A 319 12.52 11.47 -0.97
C THR A 319 13.38 12.44 -1.79
N ARG A 320 12.76 13.45 -2.44
CA ARG A 320 13.51 14.49 -3.12
C ARG A 320 14.28 15.38 -2.14
N LEU A 321 13.71 15.67 -0.98
CA LEU A 321 14.38 16.46 0.07
C LEU A 321 15.58 15.69 0.63
N GLU A 322 15.42 14.39 0.90
CA GLU A 322 16.52 13.51 1.25
C GLU A 322 17.65 13.57 0.20
N GLN A 323 17.33 13.46 -1.09
CA GLN A 323 18.33 13.55 -2.17
C GLN A 323 19.08 14.88 -2.18
N LYS A 324 18.38 16.01 -1.95
CA LYS A 324 19.02 17.34 -1.87
C LYS A 324 20.05 17.39 -0.74
N ILE A 325 19.72 16.81 0.41
CA ILE A 325 20.55 16.87 1.62
C ILE A 325 21.71 15.88 1.57
N VAL A 326 21.45 14.63 1.21
CA VAL A 326 22.48 13.59 1.15
C VAL A 326 23.46 13.82 -0.02
N GLY A 327 22.98 14.48 -1.08
CA GLY A 327 23.80 14.89 -2.21
C GLY A 327 24.36 13.70 -2.99
N GLY A 328 25.58 13.87 -3.54
CA GLY A 328 26.21 12.89 -4.43
C GLY A 328 26.34 11.48 -3.85
N ARG A 329 26.49 11.32 -2.54
CA ARG A 329 26.53 10.00 -1.90
C ARG A 329 25.21 9.23 -2.09
N GLY A 330 24.09 9.94 -2.04
CA GLY A 330 22.75 9.38 -2.24
C GLY A 330 22.43 9.06 -3.69
N TYR A 331 23.24 9.51 -4.64
CA TYR A 331 23.03 9.28 -6.08
C TYR A 331 23.55 7.92 -6.57
N ALA A 332 24.37 7.23 -5.76
CA ALA A 332 24.82 5.88 -6.08
C ALA A 332 23.62 4.90 -6.07
N LEU A 333 23.53 4.03 -7.09
CA LEU A 333 22.41 3.10 -7.25
C LEU A 333 22.20 2.22 -6.02
N ALA A 334 23.28 1.80 -5.37
CA ALA A 334 23.24 0.94 -4.18
C ALA A 334 22.92 1.68 -2.86
N SER A 335 22.74 3.03 -2.90
CA SER A 335 22.40 3.77 -1.68
C SER A 335 20.92 3.65 -1.33
N ASP A 336 20.62 3.68 -0.03
CA ASP A 336 19.23 3.70 0.43
C ASP A 336 18.45 4.93 -0.05
N THR A 337 19.10 6.08 -0.16
CA THR A 337 18.51 7.30 -0.73
C THR A 337 18.06 7.09 -2.18
N SER A 338 18.92 6.47 -3.01
CA SER A 338 18.57 6.14 -4.40
C SER A 338 17.44 5.10 -4.45
N ARG A 339 17.48 4.08 -3.59
CA ARG A 339 16.43 3.06 -3.49
C ARG A 339 15.09 3.71 -3.12
N ARG A 340 15.01 4.50 -2.04
CA ARG A 340 13.79 5.19 -1.62
C ARG A 340 13.22 6.12 -2.70
N ALA A 341 14.08 6.81 -3.43
CA ALA A 341 13.65 7.66 -4.55
C ALA A 341 13.02 6.86 -5.69
N ARG A 342 13.57 5.69 -6.03
CA ARG A 342 13.01 4.77 -7.04
C ARG A 342 11.71 4.13 -6.55
N GLU A 343 11.65 3.71 -5.29
CA GLU A 343 10.43 3.20 -4.65
C GLU A 343 9.32 4.27 -4.66
N ALA A 344 9.64 5.54 -4.37
CA ALA A 344 8.67 6.63 -4.42
C ALA A 344 8.14 6.88 -5.85
N ALA A 345 8.95 6.69 -6.88
CA ALA A 345 8.54 6.83 -8.27
C ALA A 345 7.47 5.79 -8.70
N PHE A 346 7.28 4.71 -7.93
CA PHE A 346 6.22 3.75 -8.15
C PHE A 346 4.83 4.28 -7.72
N LEU A 347 4.74 5.15 -6.71
CA LEU A 347 3.47 5.56 -6.11
C LEU A 347 2.49 6.25 -7.08
N PRO A 348 2.93 7.10 -8.04
CA PRO A 348 2.05 7.67 -9.06
C PRO A 348 1.42 6.64 -10.00
N VAL A 349 2.07 5.49 -10.19
CA VAL A 349 1.60 4.43 -11.09
C VAL A 349 0.90 3.27 -10.38
N GLN A 350 1.01 3.18 -9.05
CA GLN A 350 0.27 2.20 -8.24
C GLN A 350 -1.24 2.43 -8.37
N SER A 351 -1.98 1.37 -8.65
CA SER A 351 -3.45 1.46 -8.75
C SER A 351 -4.13 1.62 -7.36
N PRO A 352 -5.07 2.58 -7.19
CA PRO A 352 -5.44 3.61 -8.15
C PRO A 352 -4.28 4.57 -8.44
N THR A 353 -4.00 4.81 -9.73
CA THR A 353 -2.91 5.71 -10.13
C THR A 353 -3.18 7.15 -9.70
N GLU A 354 -2.17 7.98 -9.63
CA GLU A 354 -2.36 9.39 -9.29
C GLU A 354 -3.40 10.08 -10.18
N THR A 355 -3.35 9.84 -11.49
CA THR A 355 -4.35 10.36 -12.43
C THR A 355 -5.75 9.88 -12.09
N HIS A 356 -5.90 8.61 -11.68
CA HIS A 356 -7.17 8.05 -11.27
C HIS A 356 -7.68 8.71 -9.97
N LEU A 357 -6.82 8.84 -8.95
CA LEU A 357 -7.18 9.51 -7.69
C LEU A 357 -7.62 10.96 -7.90
N ARG A 358 -6.89 11.72 -8.73
CA ARG A 358 -7.24 13.10 -9.12
C ARG A 358 -8.59 13.17 -9.84
N HIS A 359 -8.84 12.23 -10.75
CA HIS A 359 -10.12 12.12 -11.45
C HIS A 359 -11.30 11.86 -10.50
N LEU A 360 -11.13 10.96 -9.53
CA LEU A 360 -12.16 10.65 -8.53
C LEU A 360 -12.49 11.88 -7.66
N LEU A 361 -11.48 12.65 -7.22
CA LEU A 361 -11.69 13.87 -6.44
C LEU A 361 -12.43 14.94 -7.26
N ALA A 362 -12.01 15.16 -8.50
CA ALA A 362 -12.67 16.11 -9.39
C ALA A 362 -14.15 15.74 -9.62
N ARG A 363 -14.47 14.46 -9.84
CA ARG A 363 -15.86 13.98 -9.97
C ARG A 363 -16.67 14.17 -8.69
N ALA A 364 -16.03 14.06 -7.54
CA ALA A 364 -16.66 14.27 -6.23
C ALA A 364 -16.81 15.75 -5.85
N GLY A 365 -16.32 16.70 -6.68
CA GLY A 365 -16.32 18.12 -6.39
C GLY A 365 -15.39 18.50 -5.21
N VAL A 366 -14.38 17.68 -4.93
CA VAL A 366 -13.39 17.90 -3.89
C VAL A 366 -12.15 18.55 -4.50
N PRO A 367 -11.55 19.59 -3.86
CA PRO A 367 -10.30 20.17 -4.34
C PRO A 367 -9.23 19.12 -4.55
N VAL A 368 -8.56 19.16 -5.71
CA VAL A 368 -7.52 18.21 -6.07
C VAL A 368 -6.17 18.71 -5.55
N PRO A 369 -5.49 18.00 -4.64
CA PRO A 369 -4.18 18.38 -4.16
C PRO A 369 -3.15 18.48 -5.29
N THR A 370 -2.19 19.42 -5.17
CA THR A 370 -1.08 19.62 -6.11
C THR A 370 0.25 19.37 -5.43
N ASP A 371 1.32 19.16 -6.21
CA ASP A 371 2.68 18.89 -5.70
C ASP A 371 3.31 20.07 -4.95
N GLY A 372 2.79 21.28 -5.14
CA GLY A 372 3.17 22.49 -4.42
C GLY A 372 2.03 23.00 -3.58
N ARG A 373 2.32 23.48 -2.36
CA ARG A 373 1.40 24.42 -1.70
C ARG A 373 1.35 25.68 -2.59
N ALA A 374 0.16 26.03 -3.07
CA ALA A 374 -0.06 27.32 -3.70
C ALA A 374 0.17 28.44 -2.70
#